data_6f1901bb5f566f29f155befbe215cacb
#
_entry.id   6f1901bb5f566f29f155befbe215cacb
#
_cell.length_a   1.000
_cell.length_b   1.000
_cell.length_c   1.000
_cell.angle_alpha   90.00
_cell.angle_beta   90.00
_cell.angle_gamma   90.00
#
_symmetry.space_group_name_H-M   'P 1'
#
loop_
_entity.id
_entity.type
_entity.pdbx_description
1 polymer ?
#
loop_
_entity_poly.entity_id
_entity_poly.type
_entity_poly.pdbx_seq_one_letter_code
_entity_poly.pdbx_strand_id
1 'polypeptide(L)'
;LPILGNGAGAYAGMVSALPVEQSPTNQKIGVNPLFELTTTQISDLTKKGIVTVKNTFTRGYVVTDGCTMADPTDALSRLNSVRIIGAVERAIRRVCEPFIGKQNKNSVRDAIRTGLTSELNKLKGVLLYDYIFDIANDVTALQYTYIDINYTIMPFNEIRQINNYIQIRQPGT
;
A
#
# COMPACT_ATOMS: atom_id res chain seq x y z
N LEU A 1 26.97 5.29 21.00
CA LEU A 1 26.28 6.57 21.31
C LEU A 1 24.93 6.54 20.60
N PRO A 2 23.80 6.70 21.30
CA PRO A 2 22.51 6.81 20.63
C PRO A 2 22.56 8.07 19.77
N ILE A 3 22.28 7.92 18.49
CA ILE A 3 22.14 9.06 17.59
C ILE A 3 20.83 9.74 17.98
N LEU A 4 20.93 10.91 18.59
CA LEU A 4 19.81 11.82 18.82
C LEU A 4 19.35 12.36 17.46
N GLY A 5 18.66 11.52 16.69
CA GLY A 5 18.18 11.83 15.36
C GLY A 5 16.66 11.71 15.26
N ASN A 6 16.09 12.42 14.29
CA ASN A 6 14.67 12.27 13.98
C ASN A 6 14.40 10.88 13.40
N GLY A 7 13.67 10.04 14.14
CA GLY A 7 13.29 8.68 13.70
C GLY A 7 12.50 8.66 12.38
N ALA A 8 11.87 9.76 11.98
CA ALA A 8 11.15 9.88 10.73
C ALA A 8 12.05 9.64 9.49
N GLY A 9 13.29 10.15 9.51
CA GLY A 9 14.25 9.91 8.43
C GLY A 9 14.64 8.44 8.29
N ALA A 10 14.89 7.77 9.41
CA ALA A 10 15.19 6.34 9.43
C ALA A 10 13.97 5.51 8.96
N TYR A 11 12.76 5.88 9.37
CA TYR A 11 11.53 5.24 8.91
C TYR A 11 11.32 5.43 7.40
N ALA A 12 11.48 6.65 6.89
CA ALA A 12 11.35 6.95 5.47
C ALA A 12 12.36 6.15 4.62
N GLY A 13 13.64 6.09 5.08
CA GLY A 13 14.68 5.31 4.41
C GLY A 13 14.35 3.81 4.39
N MET A 14 13.89 3.27 5.52
CA MET A 14 13.46 1.87 5.59
C MET A 14 12.29 1.59 4.65
N VAL A 15 11.23 2.42 4.66
CA VAL A 15 10.05 2.26 3.79
C VAL A 15 10.43 2.33 2.32
N SER A 16 11.36 3.21 1.95
CA SER A 16 11.83 3.33 0.56
C SER A 16 12.58 2.10 0.06
N ALA A 17 13.23 1.37 0.96
CA ALA A 17 13.95 0.14 0.63
C ALA A 17 13.05 -1.11 0.55
N LEU A 18 11.84 -1.05 1.10
CA LEU A 18 10.90 -2.18 1.08
C LEU A 18 10.24 -2.33 -0.30
N PRO A 19 9.97 -3.57 -0.78
CA PRO A 19 9.07 -3.82 -1.89
C PRO A 19 7.70 -3.14 -1.69
N VAL A 20 7.01 -2.80 -2.79
CA VAL A 20 5.74 -2.05 -2.74
C VAL A 20 4.67 -2.81 -1.95
N GLU A 21 4.63 -4.13 -2.11
CA GLU A 21 3.69 -5.03 -1.45
C GLU A 21 3.96 -5.22 0.04
N GLN A 22 5.16 -4.88 0.50
CA GLN A 22 5.56 -5.14 1.88
C GLN A 22 5.20 -3.97 2.79
N SER A 23 4.46 -4.29 3.86
CA SER A 23 4.16 -3.34 4.93
C SER A 23 5.39 -3.07 5.80
N PRO A 24 5.57 -1.85 6.30
CA PRO A 24 6.59 -1.55 7.32
C PRO A 24 6.27 -2.14 8.69
N THR A 25 5.06 -2.65 8.91
CA THR A 25 4.65 -3.30 10.17
C THR A 25 5.60 -4.43 10.53
N ASN A 26 6.09 -4.44 11.76
CA ASN A 26 7.02 -5.43 12.31
C ASN A 26 8.39 -5.51 11.58
N GLN A 27 8.75 -4.49 10.79
CA GLN A 27 10.08 -4.38 10.19
C GLN A 27 11.07 -3.79 11.19
N LYS A 28 12.30 -4.32 11.18
CA LYS A 28 13.38 -3.83 12.03
C LYS A 28 13.78 -2.41 11.59
N ILE A 29 13.98 -1.54 12.57
CA ILE A 29 14.42 -0.17 12.34
C ILE A 29 15.67 0.14 13.18
N GLY A 30 16.65 0.80 12.58
CA GLY A 30 17.93 1.12 13.20
C GLY A 30 17.88 2.37 14.09
N VAL A 31 16.86 2.50 14.93
CA VAL A 31 16.73 3.60 15.88
C VAL A 31 16.62 3.07 17.30
N ASN A 32 17.22 3.81 18.25
CA ASN A 32 17.06 3.55 19.68
C ASN A 32 16.25 4.72 20.26
N PRO A 33 14.97 4.52 20.62
CA PRO A 33 14.17 5.56 21.25
C PRO A 33 14.73 5.92 22.63
N LEU A 34 14.53 7.18 23.05
CA LEU A 34 14.96 7.67 24.35
C LEU A 34 14.20 7.02 25.52
N PHE A 35 12.98 6.58 25.26
CA PHE A 35 12.11 5.90 26.22
C PHE A 35 11.23 4.88 25.50
N GLU A 36 10.83 3.86 26.22
CA GLU A 36 9.92 2.84 25.72
C GLU A 36 8.46 3.23 26.00
N LEU A 37 7.61 3.05 25.01
CA LEU A 37 6.16 3.28 25.14
C LEU A 37 5.49 2.02 25.68
N THR A 38 4.50 2.22 26.55
CA THR A 38 3.62 1.13 27.00
C THR A 38 2.69 0.67 25.87
N THR A 39 2.16 -0.53 25.95
CA THR A 39 1.21 -1.08 24.95
C THR A 39 -0.01 -0.18 24.77
N THR A 40 -0.52 0.42 25.86
CA THR A 40 -1.66 1.36 25.82
C THR A 40 -1.30 2.62 25.04
N GLN A 41 -0.15 3.23 25.34
CA GLN A 41 0.33 4.42 24.63
C GLN A 41 0.55 4.14 23.12
N ILE A 42 1.13 2.99 22.79
CA ILE A 42 1.28 2.55 21.40
C ILE A 42 -0.09 2.46 20.70
N SER A 43 -1.07 1.82 21.34
CA SER A 43 -2.42 1.69 20.80
C SER A 43 -3.07 3.04 20.55
N ASP A 44 -2.97 3.97 21.50
CA ASP A 44 -3.57 5.30 21.40
C ASP A 44 -2.91 6.17 20.33
N LEU A 45 -1.59 6.07 20.19
CA LEU A 45 -0.85 6.76 19.12
C LEU A 45 -1.19 6.18 17.74
N THR A 46 -1.28 4.85 17.62
CA THR A 46 -1.65 4.18 16.36
C THR A 46 -3.06 4.57 15.91
N LYS A 47 -4.02 4.69 16.82
CA LYS A 47 -5.38 5.18 16.50
C LYS A 47 -5.37 6.61 15.95
N LYS A 48 -4.37 7.41 16.31
CA LYS A 48 -4.16 8.78 15.82
C LYS A 48 -3.31 8.83 14.53
N GLY A 49 -3.01 7.69 13.92
CA GLY A 49 -2.19 7.62 12.71
C GLY A 49 -0.69 7.87 12.95
N ILE A 50 -0.22 7.77 14.18
CA ILE A 50 1.19 7.99 14.53
C ILE A 50 1.92 6.63 14.54
N VAL A 51 2.94 6.51 13.71
CA VAL A 51 3.81 5.34 13.67
C VAL A 51 4.75 5.36 14.88
N THR A 52 4.80 4.25 15.61
CA THR A 52 5.67 4.07 16.78
C THR A 52 6.58 2.85 16.60
N VAL A 53 7.56 2.73 17.47
CA VAL A 53 8.46 1.57 17.52
C VAL A 53 8.33 0.89 18.89
N LYS A 54 8.51 -0.42 18.90
CA LYS A 54 8.55 -1.22 20.12
C LYS A 54 9.78 -2.13 20.13
N ASN A 55 10.29 -2.42 21.31
CA ASN A 55 11.33 -3.42 21.48
C ASN A 55 10.71 -4.82 21.46
N THR A 56 11.35 -5.74 20.76
CA THR A 56 10.99 -7.16 20.73
C THR A 56 12.20 -7.99 21.09
N PHE A 57 12.02 -9.01 21.91
CA PHE A 57 13.11 -9.87 22.38
C PHE A 57 13.95 -10.47 21.24
N THR A 58 13.32 -10.84 20.13
CA THR A 58 13.97 -11.55 19.03
C THR A 58 14.56 -10.64 17.95
N ARG A 59 14.04 -9.41 17.78
CA ARG A 59 14.37 -8.53 16.66
C ARG A 59 14.92 -7.16 17.06
N GLY A 60 14.85 -6.81 18.37
CA GLY A 60 15.12 -5.46 18.82
C GLY A 60 13.99 -4.49 18.44
N TYR A 61 14.32 -3.26 18.09
CA TYR A 61 13.32 -2.26 17.75
C TYR A 61 12.70 -2.52 16.39
N VAL A 62 11.36 -2.65 16.38
CA VAL A 62 10.54 -2.84 15.18
C VAL A 62 9.42 -1.80 15.13
N VAL A 63 8.97 -1.50 13.91
CA VAL A 63 7.82 -0.64 13.67
C VAL A 63 6.55 -1.36 14.14
N THR A 64 5.70 -0.67 14.91
CA THR A 64 4.49 -1.27 15.47
C THR A 64 3.40 -1.46 14.42
N ASP A 65 3.18 -0.44 13.59
CA ASP A 65 2.13 -0.44 12.59
C ASP A 65 2.46 0.53 11.43
N GLY A 66 2.12 0.14 10.21
CA GLY A 66 2.26 0.94 8.99
C GLY A 66 1.01 1.78 8.71
N CYS A 67 0.61 2.61 9.67
CA CYS A 67 -0.56 3.49 9.54
C CYS A 67 -0.24 4.78 8.78
N THR A 68 -1.27 5.42 8.25
CA THR A 68 -1.28 6.79 7.75
C THR A 68 -2.09 7.67 8.70
N MET A 69 -2.20 8.98 8.42
CA MET A 69 -3.06 9.88 9.19
C MET A 69 -4.52 9.90 8.71
N ALA A 70 -4.90 9.05 7.77
CA ALA A 70 -6.30 8.88 7.36
C ALA A 70 -7.10 8.19 8.48
N ASP A 71 -8.43 8.37 8.46
CA ASP A 71 -9.32 7.69 9.41
C ASP A 71 -9.07 6.17 9.39
N PRO A 72 -9.04 5.48 10.53
CA PRO A 72 -8.80 4.03 10.59
C PRO A 72 -9.74 3.18 9.74
N THR A 73 -10.92 3.70 9.42
CA THR A 73 -11.92 3.05 8.55
C THR A 73 -11.72 3.33 7.07
N ASP A 74 -10.85 4.29 6.72
CA ASP A 74 -10.54 4.64 5.34
C ASP A 74 -9.65 3.57 4.69
N ALA A 75 -9.87 3.30 3.40
CA ALA A 75 -9.00 2.44 2.58
C ALA A 75 -7.55 2.95 2.52
N LEU A 76 -7.33 4.25 2.70
CA LEU A 76 -6.02 4.90 2.73
C LEU A 76 -5.36 4.93 4.12
N SER A 77 -5.99 4.34 5.14
CA SER A 77 -5.44 4.27 6.50
C SER A 77 -4.14 3.46 6.61
N ARG A 78 -3.81 2.68 5.58
CA ARG A 78 -2.64 1.81 5.53
C ARG A 78 -1.62 2.32 4.52
N LEU A 79 -0.37 2.48 4.96
CA LEU A 79 0.72 2.92 4.08
C LEU A 79 0.93 1.96 2.91
N ASN A 80 0.76 0.65 3.13
CA ASN A 80 0.85 -0.34 2.07
C ASN A 80 -0.17 -0.07 0.96
N SER A 81 -1.44 0.18 1.28
CA SER A 81 -2.49 0.51 0.31
C SER A 81 -2.13 1.75 -0.51
N VAL A 82 -1.65 2.81 0.14
CA VAL A 82 -1.22 4.05 -0.54
C VAL A 82 -0.08 3.79 -1.51
N ARG A 83 0.90 2.96 -1.13
CA ARG A 83 2.03 2.59 -2.01
C ARG A 83 1.57 1.78 -3.22
N ILE A 84 0.64 0.84 -3.02
CA ILE A 84 0.06 0.04 -4.11
C ILE A 84 -0.71 0.95 -5.07
N ILE A 85 -1.56 1.85 -4.57
CA ILE A 85 -2.27 2.82 -5.40
C ILE A 85 -1.28 3.63 -6.24
N GLY A 86 -0.25 4.19 -5.62
CA GLY A 86 0.78 4.94 -6.34
C GLY A 86 1.55 4.11 -7.38
N ALA A 87 1.71 2.80 -7.18
CA ALA A 87 2.30 1.92 -8.19
C ALA A 87 1.36 1.70 -9.38
N VAL A 88 0.07 1.50 -9.11
CA VAL A 88 -0.97 1.37 -10.15
C VAL A 88 -1.10 2.66 -10.96
N GLU A 89 -1.15 3.82 -10.31
CA GLU A 89 -1.21 5.12 -11.00
C GLU A 89 -0.02 5.34 -11.93
N ARG A 90 1.19 5.00 -11.48
CA ARG A 90 2.39 5.07 -12.34
C ARG A 90 2.30 4.12 -13.53
N ALA A 91 1.76 2.92 -13.35
CA ALA A 91 1.56 1.95 -14.43
C ALA A 91 0.55 2.48 -15.46
N ILE A 92 -0.58 3.01 -15.01
CA ILE A 92 -1.62 3.62 -15.86
C ILE A 92 -1.03 4.80 -16.63
N ARG A 93 -0.34 5.72 -15.95
CA ARG A 93 0.29 6.88 -16.57
C ARG A 93 1.27 6.48 -17.67
N ARG A 94 2.13 5.50 -17.40
CA ARG A 94 3.11 4.99 -18.38
C ARG A 94 2.44 4.49 -19.67
N VAL A 95 1.28 3.84 -19.55
CA VAL A 95 0.50 3.37 -20.70
C VAL A 95 -0.13 4.53 -21.44
N CYS A 96 -0.67 5.53 -20.74
CA CYS A 96 -1.46 6.61 -21.33
C CYS A 96 -0.61 7.73 -21.95
N GLU A 97 0.55 8.06 -21.36
CA GLU A 97 1.41 9.16 -21.83
C GLU A 97 1.74 9.12 -23.33
N PRO A 98 2.07 7.98 -23.96
CA PRO A 98 2.38 7.95 -25.41
C PRO A 98 1.19 8.28 -26.32
N PHE A 99 -0.02 8.34 -25.78
CA PHE A 99 -1.24 8.65 -26.53
C PHE A 99 -1.66 10.11 -26.41
N ILE A 100 -1.04 10.88 -25.54
CA ILE A 100 -1.27 12.33 -25.42
C ILE A 100 -0.85 12.99 -26.74
N GLY A 101 -1.72 13.83 -27.30
CA GLY A 101 -1.50 14.50 -28.60
C GLY A 101 -1.95 13.69 -29.81
N LYS A 102 -2.36 12.41 -29.64
CA LYS A 102 -2.96 11.64 -30.75
C LYS A 102 -4.43 12.02 -30.94
N GLN A 103 -4.94 11.73 -32.13
CA GLN A 103 -6.36 11.92 -32.42
C GLN A 103 -7.22 10.96 -31.58
N ASN A 104 -8.30 11.47 -31.01
CA ASN A 104 -9.24 10.67 -30.22
C ASN A 104 -10.11 9.80 -31.15
N LYS A 105 -9.63 8.58 -31.43
CA LYS A 105 -10.29 7.58 -32.28
C LYS A 105 -10.52 6.29 -31.47
N ASN A 106 -11.48 5.48 -31.88
CA ASN A 106 -11.73 4.18 -31.25
C ASN A 106 -10.47 3.29 -31.24
N SER A 107 -9.71 3.25 -32.30
CA SER A 107 -8.48 2.48 -32.39
C SER A 107 -7.41 2.92 -31.33
N VAL A 108 -7.37 4.20 -31.00
CA VAL A 108 -6.48 4.71 -29.95
C VAL A 108 -6.99 4.31 -28.57
N ARG A 109 -8.31 4.39 -28.34
CA ARG A 109 -8.95 3.97 -27.09
C ARG A 109 -8.77 2.46 -26.86
N ASP A 110 -8.91 1.65 -27.91
CA ASP A 110 -8.69 0.20 -27.84
C ASP A 110 -7.22 -0.15 -27.56
N ALA A 111 -6.28 0.60 -28.14
CA ALA A 111 -4.86 0.46 -27.85
C ALA A 111 -4.55 0.79 -26.37
N ILE A 112 -5.15 1.87 -25.82
CA ILE A 112 -5.04 2.21 -24.40
C ILE A 112 -5.65 1.09 -23.54
N ARG A 113 -6.84 0.60 -23.87
CA ARG A 113 -7.50 -0.51 -23.15
C ARG A 113 -6.62 -1.76 -23.12
N THR A 114 -6.06 -2.15 -24.26
CA THR A 114 -5.17 -3.30 -24.36
C THR A 114 -3.91 -3.11 -23.53
N GLY A 115 -3.30 -1.93 -23.61
CA GLY A 115 -2.12 -1.57 -22.81
C GLY A 115 -2.39 -1.62 -21.30
N LEU A 116 -3.51 -1.04 -20.86
CA LEU A 116 -3.92 -1.05 -19.45
C LEU A 116 -4.20 -2.46 -18.96
N THR A 117 -4.91 -3.28 -19.73
CA THR A 117 -5.16 -4.70 -19.40
C THR A 117 -3.85 -5.45 -19.24
N SER A 118 -2.89 -5.24 -20.15
CA SER A 118 -1.58 -5.88 -20.07
C SER A 118 -0.80 -5.47 -18.83
N GLU A 119 -0.74 -4.17 -18.50
CA GLU A 119 0.01 -3.69 -17.34
C GLU A 119 -0.67 -4.06 -16.02
N LEU A 120 -1.99 -3.94 -15.92
CA LEU A 120 -2.72 -4.29 -14.70
C LEU A 120 -2.71 -5.81 -14.43
N ASN A 121 -2.71 -6.64 -15.46
CA ASN A 121 -2.54 -8.09 -15.32
C ASN A 121 -1.17 -8.48 -14.74
N LYS A 122 -0.11 -7.72 -15.00
CA LYS A 122 1.20 -7.94 -14.36
C LYS A 122 1.17 -7.66 -12.86
N LEU A 123 0.30 -6.75 -12.42
CA LEU A 123 0.13 -6.39 -11.02
C LEU A 123 -0.86 -7.30 -10.29
N LYS A 124 -1.78 -7.95 -11.03
CA LYS A 124 -2.73 -8.92 -10.48
C LYS A 124 -2.00 -10.16 -9.99
N GLY A 125 -2.32 -10.59 -8.77
CA GLY A 125 -1.63 -11.70 -8.10
C GLY A 125 -0.35 -11.31 -7.36
N VAL A 126 0.19 -10.11 -7.56
CA VAL A 126 1.35 -9.58 -6.85
C VAL A 126 0.94 -8.44 -5.91
N LEU A 127 0.37 -7.38 -6.46
CA LEU A 127 -0.09 -6.20 -5.71
C LEU A 127 -1.60 -6.16 -5.54
N LEU A 128 -2.34 -6.63 -6.55
CA LEU A 128 -3.79 -6.56 -6.62
C LEU A 128 -4.40 -7.96 -6.57
N TYR A 129 -5.44 -8.11 -5.77
CA TYR A 129 -6.34 -9.26 -5.83
C TYR A 129 -7.16 -9.22 -7.11
N ASP A 130 -7.77 -8.07 -7.41
CA ASP A 130 -8.53 -7.83 -8.63
C ASP A 130 -8.57 -6.35 -9.00
N TYR A 131 -9.01 -6.06 -10.23
CA TYR A 131 -9.23 -4.71 -10.72
C TYR A 131 -10.37 -4.69 -11.75
N ILE A 132 -11.03 -3.56 -11.85
CA ILE A 132 -12.02 -3.25 -12.89
C ILE A 132 -11.68 -1.89 -13.43
N PHE A 133 -11.74 -1.69 -14.75
CA PHE A 133 -11.65 -0.37 -15.34
C PHE A 133 -12.59 -0.23 -16.54
N ASP A 134 -13.00 0.99 -16.81
CA ASP A 134 -13.82 1.35 -17.95
C ASP A 134 -13.28 2.58 -18.66
N ILE A 135 -13.41 2.59 -19.97
CA ILE A 135 -13.10 3.72 -20.86
C ILE A 135 -14.33 3.94 -21.73
N ALA A 136 -14.94 5.11 -21.64
CA ALA A 136 -16.10 5.46 -22.44
C ALA A 136 -15.80 5.37 -23.96
N ASN A 137 -16.63 4.67 -24.71
CA ASN A 137 -16.48 4.40 -26.16
C ASN A 137 -17.66 4.86 -26.99
N ASP A 138 -18.55 5.69 -26.47
CA ASP A 138 -19.69 6.22 -27.23
C ASP A 138 -19.23 7.25 -28.29
N VAL A 139 -20.08 7.54 -29.25
CA VAL A 139 -19.77 8.46 -30.37
C VAL A 139 -19.54 9.89 -29.83
N THR A 140 -20.24 10.30 -28.78
CA THR A 140 -20.09 11.58 -28.13
C THR A 140 -18.73 11.72 -27.45
N ALA A 141 -18.21 10.62 -26.89
CA ALA A 141 -16.89 10.61 -26.24
C ALA A 141 -15.74 10.90 -27.22
N LEU A 142 -15.91 10.61 -28.51
CA LEU A 142 -14.89 10.92 -29.55
C LEU A 142 -14.76 12.41 -29.85
N GLN A 143 -15.74 13.22 -29.48
CA GLN A 143 -15.73 14.69 -29.68
C GLN A 143 -14.94 15.41 -28.57
N TYR A 144 -14.66 14.72 -27.45
CA TYR A 144 -13.92 15.32 -26.35
C TYR A 144 -12.41 15.32 -26.61
N THR A 145 -11.73 16.31 -26.03
CA THR A 145 -10.28 16.43 -26.04
C THR A 145 -9.59 15.62 -24.95
N TYR A 146 -10.35 14.86 -24.17
CA TYR A 146 -9.89 14.05 -23.04
C TYR A 146 -10.50 12.64 -23.11
N ILE A 147 -9.87 11.73 -22.39
CA ILE A 147 -10.35 10.36 -22.18
C ILE A 147 -10.41 10.13 -20.67
N ASP A 148 -11.61 9.83 -20.16
CA ASP A 148 -11.78 9.41 -18.77
C ASP A 148 -11.55 7.91 -18.65
N ILE A 149 -10.74 7.55 -17.66
CA ILE A 149 -10.48 6.18 -17.27
C ILE A 149 -10.93 6.02 -15.83
N ASN A 150 -12.05 5.34 -15.64
CA ASN A 150 -12.55 5.00 -14.32
C ASN A 150 -12.01 3.62 -13.94
N TYR A 151 -11.37 3.50 -12.79
CA TYR A 151 -10.85 2.22 -12.33
C TYR A 151 -11.11 2.00 -10.84
N THR A 152 -11.39 0.75 -10.50
CA THR A 152 -11.51 0.26 -9.12
C THR A 152 -10.45 -0.82 -8.94
N ILE A 153 -9.67 -0.71 -7.90
CA ILE A 153 -8.62 -1.67 -7.55
C ILE A 153 -8.92 -2.31 -6.19
N MET A 154 -8.59 -3.58 -6.08
CA MET A 154 -8.70 -4.36 -4.86
C MET A 154 -7.29 -4.82 -4.46
N PRO A 155 -6.56 -4.08 -3.61
CA PRO A 155 -5.23 -4.47 -3.18
C PRO A 155 -5.28 -5.68 -2.24
N PHE A 156 -4.18 -6.43 -2.13
CA PHE A 156 -4.03 -7.39 -1.05
C PHE A 156 -3.83 -6.68 0.29
N ASN A 157 -4.54 -7.16 1.30
CA ASN A 157 -4.40 -6.67 2.67
C ASN A 157 -3.19 -7.31 3.37
N GLU A 158 -2.53 -6.55 4.24
CA GLU A 158 -1.48 -7.07 5.10
C GLU A 158 -2.02 -7.95 6.24
N ILE A 159 -1.25 -8.95 6.67
CA ILE A 159 -1.54 -9.73 7.87
C ILE A 159 -1.12 -8.91 9.09
N ARG A 160 -2.07 -8.50 9.91
CA ARG A 160 -1.83 -7.69 11.12
C ARG A 160 -1.77 -8.50 12.40
N GLN A 161 -2.48 -9.62 12.44
CA GLN A 161 -2.60 -10.44 13.62
C GLN A 161 -2.68 -11.92 13.27
N ILE A 162 -1.99 -12.75 14.03
CA ILE A 162 -2.06 -14.20 13.95
C ILE A 162 -2.54 -14.68 15.32
N ASN A 163 -3.71 -15.33 15.36
CA ASN A 163 -4.26 -15.91 16.56
C ASN A 163 -3.93 -17.41 16.60
N ASN A 164 -3.22 -17.85 17.63
CA ASN A 164 -2.87 -19.25 17.84
C ASN A 164 -3.74 -19.82 18.96
N TYR A 165 -4.46 -20.89 18.66
CA TYR A 165 -5.29 -21.62 19.63
C TYR A 165 -4.64 -22.97 19.91
N ILE A 166 -4.17 -23.19 21.15
CA ILE A 166 -3.53 -24.42 21.57
C ILE A 166 -4.51 -25.19 22.45
N GLN A 167 -4.89 -26.40 22.04
CA GLN A 167 -5.65 -27.33 22.86
C GLN A 167 -4.68 -28.34 23.45
N ILE A 168 -4.60 -28.40 24.78
CA ILE A 168 -3.81 -29.38 25.50
C ILE A 168 -4.76 -30.52 25.91
N ARG A 169 -4.51 -31.74 25.40
CA ARG A 169 -5.19 -32.97 25.88
C ARG A 169 -4.33 -33.66 26.89
N GLN A 170 -4.91 -34.06 28.01
CA GLN A 170 -4.23 -34.94 28.95
C GLN A 170 -4.17 -36.36 28.35
N PRO A 171 -3.02 -37.07 28.48
CA PRO A 171 -2.97 -38.48 28.09
C PRO A 171 -3.87 -39.30 28.99
N GLY A 172 -4.88 -39.98 28.41
CA GLY A 172 -5.67 -40.97 29.13
C GLY A 172 -7.12 -40.61 29.43
N THR A 173 -7.77 -39.69 28.69
CA THR A 173 -9.25 -39.55 28.66
C THR A 173 -9.78 -39.76 27.26
#